data_43c0ccae6e4e94b2f646802d73ae7f3b
#
_entry.id   43c0ccae6e4e94b2f646802d73ae7f3b
#
_cell.length_a   1.000
_cell.length_b   1.000
_cell.length_c   1.000
_cell.angle_alpha   90.00
_cell.angle_beta   90.00
_cell.angle_gamma   90.00
#
_symmetry.space_group_name_H-M   'P 1'
#
loop_
_entity.id
_entity.type
_entity.pdbx_description
1 polymer ?
#
loop_
_entity_poly.entity_id
_entity_poly.type
_entity_poly.pdbx_seq_one_letter_code
_entity_poly.pdbx_strand_id
1 'polypeptide(L)'
;GTEQTIMGTCSNTKIKDKEVKKLYGDETVFSYGCTPGTSDIYVYRMTMTNEDGIVTEIPWEEVKNWCDRLGVKHVPEFDKFLFTTKEDLMERVEKYYDGPDPIGVTHVREGVVVRIDNKSSFKAYKHKNFTFKVLEGLIKDSSDTPDMEEAQEIIEEEAV
;
A
#
# COMPACT_ATOMS: atom_id res chain seq x y z
N GLY A 1 27.14 5.44 -12.17
CA GLY A 1 26.16 4.43 -11.87
C GLY A 1 24.86 5.12 -11.48
N THR A 2 23.76 4.80 -12.14
CA THR A 2 22.42 5.24 -11.76
C THR A 2 22.08 4.57 -10.45
N GLU A 3 22.04 5.32 -9.36
CA GLU A 3 21.52 4.84 -8.08
C GLU A 3 20.05 4.51 -8.26
N GLN A 4 19.70 3.25 -8.01
CA GLN A 4 18.31 2.80 -8.11
C GLN A 4 17.50 3.36 -6.93
N THR A 5 16.29 3.79 -7.21
CA THR A 5 15.29 4.08 -6.17
C THR A 5 14.85 2.77 -5.52
N ILE A 6 14.28 2.83 -4.31
CA ILE A 6 13.89 1.64 -3.53
C ILE A 6 12.91 0.74 -4.31
N MET A 7 11.97 1.33 -5.04
CA MET A 7 10.94 0.61 -5.81
C MET A 7 11.28 0.50 -7.30
N GLY A 8 12.32 1.18 -7.77
CA GLY A 8 12.78 1.12 -9.14
C GLY A 8 12.01 2.02 -10.11
N THR A 9 12.24 1.78 -11.39
CA THR A 9 11.67 2.52 -12.52
C THR A 9 10.98 1.55 -13.46
N CYS A 10 9.78 1.89 -13.90
CA CYS A 10 9.00 1.13 -14.87
C CYS A 10 8.96 1.89 -16.20
N SER A 11 9.22 1.20 -17.31
CA SER A 11 9.07 1.76 -18.67
C SER A 11 7.62 1.62 -19.13
N ASN A 12 6.96 2.75 -19.37
CA ASN A 12 5.58 2.84 -19.85
C ASN A 12 5.47 2.76 -21.38
N THR A 13 6.57 2.57 -22.10
CA THR A 13 6.59 2.59 -23.57
C THR A 13 5.74 1.50 -24.20
N LYS A 14 5.52 0.39 -23.51
CA LYS A 14 4.71 -0.76 -23.94
C LYS A 14 3.22 -0.61 -23.61
N ILE A 15 2.83 0.40 -22.83
CA ILE A 15 1.43 0.62 -22.48
C ILE A 15 0.64 1.02 -23.72
N LYS A 16 -0.43 0.27 -23.98
CA LYS A 16 -1.35 0.55 -25.11
C LYS A 16 -2.37 1.62 -24.77
N ASP A 17 -2.67 1.82 -23.49
CA ASP A 17 -3.58 2.86 -23.04
C ASP A 17 -2.96 4.23 -23.21
N LYS A 18 -3.59 5.02 -24.09
CA LYS A 18 -3.10 6.35 -24.47
C LYS A 18 -3.25 7.39 -23.35
N GLU A 19 -4.25 7.24 -22.51
CA GLU A 19 -4.50 8.17 -21.40
C GLU A 19 -3.49 7.95 -20.29
N VAL A 20 -3.25 6.71 -19.91
CA VAL A 20 -2.22 6.34 -18.93
C VAL A 20 -0.84 6.83 -19.41
N LYS A 21 -0.51 6.58 -20.67
CA LYS A 21 0.76 7.04 -21.25
C LYS A 21 0.88 8.57 -21.29
N LYS A 22 -0.22 9.26 -21.56
CA LYS A 22 -0.26 10.73 -21.56
C LYS A 22 -0.07 11.33 -20.18
N LEU A 23 -0.62 10.68 -19.15
CA LEU A 23 -0.55 11.14 -17.76
C LEU A 23 0.82 10.85 -17.11
N TYR A 24 1.40 9.69 -17.40
CA TYR A 24 2.60 9.20 -16.71
C TYR A 24 3.85 9.15 -17.58
N GLY A 25 3.75 9.57 -18.84
CA GLY A 25 4.88 9.63 -19.78
C GLY A 25 5.40 8.26 -20.20
N ASP A 26 6.67 8.20 -20.57
CA ASP A 26 7.33 6.97 -21.03
C ASP A 26 7.98 6.16 -19.91
N GLU A 27 8.10 6.73 -18.72
CA GLU A 27 8.65 6.08 -17.53
C GLU A 27 7.93 6.54 -16.26
N THR A 28 7.70 5.61 -15.34
CA THR A 28 7.20 5.87 -13.99
C THR A 28 8.25 5.48 -12.97
N VAL A 29 8.53 6.38 -12.03
CA VAL A 29 9.49 6.18 -10.94
C VAL A 29 8.74 6.06 -9.63
N PHE A 30 8.88 4.91 -8.96
CA PHE A 30 8.27 4.61 -7.66
C PHE A 30 9.24 4.98 -6.54
N SER A 31 9.40 6.27 -6.28
CA SER A 31 10.36 6.76 -5.26
C SER A 31 9.76 7.00 -3.88
N TYR A 32 8.44 7.10 -3.77
CA TYR A 32 7.74 7.47 -2.52
C TYR A 32 8.36 8.69 -1.81
N GLY A 33 8.84 9.66 -2.61
CA GLY A 33 9.49 10.87 -2.10
C GLY A 33 10.94 10.71 -1.64
N CYS A 34 11.50 9.51 -1.74
CA CYS A 34 12.91 9.28 -1.45
C CYS A 34 13.80 9.80 -2.58
N THR A 35 14.92 10.39 -2.24
CA THR A 35 16.00 10.68 -3.17
C THR A 35 16.89 9.44 -3.37
N PRO A 36 17.63 9.32 -4.51
CA PRO A 36 18.55 8.21 -4.72
C PRO A 36 19.48 8.00 -3.53
N GLY A 37 19.61 6.75 -3.08
CA GLY A 37 20.44 6.38 -1.92
C GLY A 37 19.82 6.62 -0.55
N THR A 38 18.57 7.12 -0.48
CA THR A 38 17.83 7.29 0.78
C THR A 38 16.66 6.31 0.89
N SER A 39 16.25 6.01 2.11
CA SER A 39 15.10 5.17 2.43
C SER A 39 14.26 5.79 3.55
N ASP A 40 13.00 5.41 3.60
CA ASP A 40 12.07 5.84 4.64
C ASP A 40 11.24 4.63 5.12
N ILE A 41 10.67 4.71 6.32
CA ILE A 41 9.89 3.66 6.93
C ILE A 41 8.52 4.22 7.32
N TYR A 42 7.47 3.54 6.90
CA TYR A 42 6.09 3.85 7.27
C TYR A 42 5.46 2.65 7.96
N VAL A 43 5.05 2.84 9.21
CA VAL A 43 4.40 1.81 10.00
C VAL A 43 2.94 1.68 9.57
N TYR A 44 2.49 0.48 9.25
CA TYR A 44 1.09 0.20 8.90
C TYR A 44 0.39 -0.73 9.91
N ARG A 45 1.17 -1.42 10.76
CA ARG A 45 0.67 -2.40 11.72
C ARG A 45 1.60 -2.51 12.90
N MET A 46 1.07 -2.68 14.08
CA MET A 46 1.81 -3.07 15.28
C MET A 46 1.07 -4.19 16.00
N THR A 47 1.82 -5.12 16.54
CA THR A 47 1.32 -6.19 17.39
C THR A 47 2.05 -6.20 18.73
N MET A 48 1.41 -6.74 19.73
CA MET A 48 2.01 -7.03 21.03
C MET A 48 1.97 -8.53 21.26
N THR A 49 3.09 -9.10 21.65
CA THR A 49 3.20 -10.52 22.00
C THR A 49 3.50 -10.65 23.50
N ASN A 50 2.72 -11.44 24.20
CA ASN A 50 2.97 -11.74 25.61
C ASN A 50 4.01 -12.86 25.78
N GLU A 51 4.35 -13.21 27.05
CA GLU A 51 5.32 -14.25 27.38
C GLU A 51 4.88 -15.65 26.93
N ASP A 52 3.58 -15.90 26.78
CA ASP A 52 3.01 -17.15 26.28
C ASP A 52 2.98 -17.23 24.73
N GLY A 53 3.47 -16.19 24.03
CA GLY A 53 3.47 -16.12 22.58
C GLY A 53 2.14 -15.69 21.95
N ILE A 54 1.16 -15.24 22.75
CA ILE A 54 -0.12 -14.75 22.24
C ILE A 54 0.08 -13.38 21.60
N VAL A 55 -0.26 -13.28 20.32
CA VAL A 55 -0.16 -12.06 19.54
C VAL A 55 -1.51 -11.31 19.56
N THR A 56 -1.46 -10.03 19.90
CA THR A 56 -2.63 -9.14 19.93
C THR A 56 -2.41 -7.96 18.99
N GLU A 57 -3.41 -7.66 18.18
CA GLU A 57 -3.40 -6.47 17.33
C GLU A 57 -3.54 -5.20 18.15
N ILE A 58 -2.72 -4.20 17.83
CA ILE A 58 -2.84 -2.87 18.41
C ILE A 58 -3.83 -2.06 17.56
N PRO A 59 -4.87 -1.45 18.15
CA PRO A 59 -5.80 -0.56 17.43
C PRO A 59 -5.07 0.57 16.72
N TRP A 60 -5.59 1.01 15.58
CA TRP A 60 -4.92 1.98 14.72
C TRP A 60 -4.60 3.31 15.42
N GLU A 61 -5.48 3.81 16.26
CA GLU A 61 -5.21 5.03 17.06
C GLU A 61 -3.98 4.86 17.95
N GLU A 62 -3.82 3.70 18.58
CA GLU A 62 -2.66 3.41 19.39
C GLU A 62 -1.39 3.23 18.55
N VAL A 63 -1.50 2.66 17.35
CA VAL A 63 -0.37 2.60 16.41
C VAL A 63 0.12 4.02 16.09
N LYS A 64 -0.77 4.96 15.78
CA LYS A 64 -0.42 6.37 15.53
C LYS A 64 0.24 7.02 16.76
N ASN A 65 -0.33 6.82 17.94
CA ASN A 65 0.22 7.33 19.21
C ASN A 65 1.65 6.79 19.46
N TRP A 66 1.88 5.51 19.19
CA TRP A 66 3.21 4.93 19.31
C TRP A 66 4.18 5.50 18.28
N CYS A 67 3.75 5.67 17.02
CA CYS A 67 4.56 6.29 15.98
C CYS A 67 5.01 7.69 16.38
N ASP A 68 4.08 8.51 16.88
CA ASP A 68 4.37 9.88 17.35
C ASP A 68 5.39 9.87 18.51
N ARG A 69 5.21 8.98 19.46
CA ARG A 69 6.13 8.86 20.62
C ARG A 69 7.53 8.37 20.23
N LEU A 70 7.62 7.51 19.22
CA LEU A 70 8.89 6.97 18.71
C LEU A 70 9.53 7.84 17.64
N GLY A 71 8.84 8.87 17.16
CA GLY A 71 9.31 9.72 16.07
C GLY A 71 9.43 9.00 14.73
N VAL A 72 8.59 7.97 14.50
CA VAL A 72 8.53 7.22 13.25
C VAL A 72 7.25 7.57 12.49
N LYS A 73 7.28 7.45 11.16
CA LYS A 73 6.12 7.74 10.32
C LYS A 73 5.17 6.54 10.30
N HIS A 74 3.89 6.80 10.11
CA HIS A 74 2.88 5.78 9.79
C HIS A 74 2.29 6.02 8.40
N VAL A 75 1.66 5.00 7.82
CA VAL A 75 0.97 5.14 6.54
C VAL A 75 -0.15 6.19 6.63
N PRO A 76 -0.43 6.92 5.53
CA PRO A 76 -1.50 7.90 5.50
C PRO A 76 -2.87 7.29 5.80
N GLU A 77 -3.67 7.94 6.63
CA GLU A 77 -5.07 7.64 6.85
C GLU A 77 -5.92 8.58 5.97
N PHE A 78 -6.85 8.02 5.19
CA PHE A 78 -7.75 8.81 4.35
C PHE A 78 -9.11 9.06 4.99
N ASP A 79 -9.61 8.08 5.73
CA ASP A 79 -10.93 8.14 6.34
C ASP A 79 -11.02 7.18 7.53
N LYS A 80 -11.93 7.48 8.46
CA LYS A 80 -12.28 6.61 9.60
C LYS A 80 -13.78 6.69 9.81
N PHE A 81 -14.46 5.55 9.74
CA PHE A 81 -15.90 5.49 9.78
C PHE A 81 -16.41 4.20 10.42
N LEU A 82 -17.67 4.21 10.79
CA LEU A 82 -18.40 3.01 11.18
C LEU A 82 -18.99 2.36 9.93
N PHE A 83 -18.78 1.07 9.76
CA PHE A 83 -19.38 0.32 8.66
C PHE A 83 -20.90 0.35 8.78
N THR A 84 -21.58 0.70 7.70
CA THR A 84 -23.04 0.72 7.58
C THR A 84 -23.52 -0.29 6.54
N THR A 85 -23.17 -0.06 5.28
CA THR A 85 -23.53 -0.94 4.16
C THR A 85 -22.33 -1.17 3.24
N LYS A 86 -22.43 -2.18 2.40
CA LYS A 86 -21.43 -2.47 1.38
C LYS A 86 -21.31 -1.32 0.37
N GLU A 87 -22.43 -0.72 0.02
CA GLU A 87 -22.52 0.38 -0.94
C GLU A 87 -21.81 1.63 -0.42
N ASP A 88 -22.04 2.03 0.84
CA ASP A 88 -21.32 3.14 1.50
C ASP A 88 -19.80 2.86 1.56
N LEU A 89 -19.41 1.62 1.89
CA LEU A 89 -18.02 1.24 1.89
C LEU A 89 -17.38 1.39 0.49
N MET A 90 -18.04 0.90 -0.55
CA MET A 90 -17.50 0.95 -1.91
C MET A 90 -17.41 2.40 -2.42
N GLU A 91 -18.39 3.25 -2.12
CA GLU A 91 -18.34 4.68 -2.46
C GLU A 91 -17.12 5.38 -1.81
N ARG A 92 -16.83 5.06 -0.54
CA ARG A 92 -15.66 5.58 0.17
C ARG A 92 -14.35 5.06 -0.43
N VAL A 93 -14.29 3.77 -0.76
CA VAL A 93 -13.12 3.17 -1.43
C VAL A 93 -12.87 3.86 -2.77
N GLU A 94 -13.89 4.02 -3.61
CA GLU A 94 -13.77 4.67 -4.92
C GLU A 94 -13.35 6.14 -4.83
N LYS A 95 -13.73 6.83 -3.78
CA LYS A 95 -13.29 8.21 -3.53
C LYS A 95 -11.78 8.33 -3.33
N TYR A 96 -11.14 7.31 -2.76
CA TYR A 96 -9.75 7.39 -2.31
C TYR A 96 -8.79 6.49 -3.08
N TYR A 97 -9.27 5.49 -3.84
CA TYR A 97 -8.38 4.48 -4.44
C TYR A 97 -7.53 5.00 -5.61
N ASP A 98 -7.94 6.11 -6.24
CA ASP A 98 -7.25 6.72 -7.39
C ASP A 98 -6.60 8.06 -7.01
N GLY A 99 -5.72 8.55 -7.89
CA GLY A 99 -5.02 9.82 -7.73
C GLY A 99 -3.52 9.66 -7.47
N PRO A 100 -2.84 10.78 -7.17
CA PRO A 100 -1.41 10.75 -6.85
C PRO A 100 -1.17 10.05 -5.52
N ASP A 101 -0.02 9.37 -5.40
CA ASP A 101 0.37 8.77 -4.14
C ASP A 101 0.57 9.86 -3.06
N PRO A 102 0.03 9.70 -1.84
CA PRO A 102 0.15 10.70 -0.79
C PRO A 102 1.56 10.79 -0.21
N ILE A 103 2.40 9.78 -0.47
CA ILE A 103 3.81 9.75 -0.06
C ILE A 103 4.66 10.13 -1.26
N GLY A 104 5.10 11.38 -1.31
CA GLY A 104 6.03 11.89 -2.33
C GLY A 104 5.41 12.41 -3.63
N VAL A 105 4.15 12.11 -3.92
CA VAL A 105 3.36 12.66 -5.05
C VAL A 105 4.03 12.47 -6.44
N THR A 106 4.90 11.48 -6.58
CA THR A 106 5.70 11.27 -7.81
C THR A 106 5.10 10.27 -8.79
N HIS A 107 4.15 9.46 -8.34
CA HIS A 107 3.49 8.42 -9.14
C HIS A 107 2.03 8.25 -8.74
N VAL A 108 1.29 7.44 -9.49
CA VAL A 108 -0.08 7.08 -9.17
C VAL A 108 -0.13 6.27 -7.87
N ARG A 109 -1.17 6.49 -7.08
CA ARG A 109 -1.44 5.71 -5.87
C ARG A 109 -1.66 4.24 -6.21
N GLU A 110 -1.06 3.34 -5.44
CA GLU A 110 -1.24 1.91 -5.61
C GLU A 110 -2.69 1.46 -5.38
N GLY A 111 -3.37 2.14 -4.49
CA GLY A 111 -4.76 1.89 -4.09
C GLY A 111 -4.99 2.27 -2.65
N VAL A 112 -5.94 1.60 -2.01
CA VAL A 112 -6.28 1.79 -0.60
C VAL A 112 -6.40 0.45 0.11
N VAL A 113 -6.15 0.47 1.41
CA VAL A 113 -6.38 -0.66 2.32
C VAL A 113 -7.50 -0.30 3.27
N VAL A 114 -8.56 -1.11 3.29
CA VAL A 114 -9.62 -1.02 4.27
C VAL A 114 -9.27 -1.92 5.45
N ARG A 115 -8.87 -1.34 6.56
CA ARG A 115 -8.57 -2.05 7.80
C ARG A 115 -9.82 -2.14 8.67
N ILE A 116 -10.10 -3.33 9.20
CA ILE A 116 -11.10 -3.52 10.24
C ILE A 116 -10.42 -3.43 11.59
N ASP A 117 -10.69 -2.36 12.31
CA ASP A 117 -10.07 -2.12 13.61
C ASP A 117 -10.85 -2.79 14.77
N ASN A 118 -10.27 -2.80 15.97
CA ASN A 118 -10.86 -3.39 17.18
C ASN A 118 -11.17 -4.89 17.08
N LYS A 119 -10.34 -5.63 16.37
CA LYS A 119 -10.34 -7.10 16.32
C LYS A 119 -9.10 -7.66 16.97
N SER A 120 -9.20 -8.87 17.49
CA SER A 120 -8.06 -9.57 18.09
C SER A 120 -7.02 -10.03 17.05
N SER A 121 -7.44 -10.16 15.81
CA SER A 121 -6.58 -10.48 14.66
C SER A 121 -6.67 -9.41 13.59
N PHE A 122 -5.58 -9.23 12.84
CA PHE A 122 -5.54 -8.29 11.71
C PHE A 122 -6.51 -8.73 10.61
N LYS A 123 -7.34 -7.79 10.19
CA LYS A 123 -8.20 -7.97 9.00
C LYS A 123 -8.15 -6.70 8.16
N ALA A 124 -7.73 -6.88 6.93
CA ALA A 124 -7.66 -5.78 5.96
C ALA A 124 -7.98 -6.27 4.55
N TYR A 125 -8.50 -5.38 3.73
CA TYR A 125 -8.82 -5.63 2.33
C TYR A 125 -8.11 -4.60 1.47
N LYS A 126 -7.27 -5.06 0.55
CA LYS A 126 -6.53 -4.20 -0.39
C LYS A 126 -7.34 -4.00 -1.66
N HIS A 127 -7.55 -2.76 -2.06
CA HIS A 127 -8.17 -2.39 -3.32
C HIS A 127 -7.16 -1.64 -4.18
N LYS A 128 -6.56 -2.36 -5.13
CA LYS A 128 -5.52 -1.81 -6.02
C LYS A 128 -6.11 -0.95 -7.13
N ASN A 129 -5.50 0.19 -7.38
CA ASN A 129 -5.81 1.06 -8.50
C ASN A 129 -5.59 0.35 -9.83
N PHE A 130 -6.53 0.53 -10.78
CA PHE A 130 -6.43 -0.08 -12.11
C PHE A 130 -5.17 0.36 -12.86
N THR A 131 -4.87 1.65 -12.85
CA THR A 131 -3.69 2.23 -13.51
C THR A 131 -2.40 1.65 -12.92
N PHE A 132 -2.34 1.54 -11.60
CA PHE A 132 -1.20 0.91 -10.93
C PHE A 132 -1.02 -0.55 -11.33
N LYS A 133 -2.10 -1.34 -11.42
CA LYS A 133 -2.07 -2.72 -11.92
C LYS A 133 -1.53 -2.82 -13.34
N VAL A 134 -1.89 -1.87 -14.21
CA VAL A 134 -1.37 -1.80 -15.59
C VAL A 134 0.14 -1.53 -15.59
N LEU A 135 0.59 -0.59 -14.78
CA LEU A 135 2.02 -0.27 -14.62
C LEU A 135 2.81 -1.45 -14.03
N GLU A 136 2.28 -2.07 -12.98
CA GLU A 136 2.87 -3.23 -12.33
C GLU A 136 2.90 -4.48 -13.23
N GLY A 137 1.88 -4.71 -14.04
CA GLY A 137 1.83 -5.81 -15.01
C GLY A 137 2.98 -5.81 -16.01
N LEU A 138 3.55 -4.64 -16.31
CA LEU A 138 4.76 -4.50 -17.11
C LEU A 138 6.03 -4.90 -16.36
N ILE A 139 6.02 -4.82 -15.04
CA ILE A 139 7.13 -5.25 -14.18
C ILE A 139 7.07 -6.76 -13.97
N LYS A 140 5.87 -7.33 -13.79
CA LYS A 140 5.65 -8.79 -13.57
C LYS A 140 6.01 -9.64 -14.79
N ASP A 141 5.83 -9.15 -16.00
CA ASP A 141 6.25 -9.86 -17.22
C ASP A 141 7.76 -10.07 -17.33
N SER A 142 8.53 -9.42 -16.48
CA SER A 142 9.99 -9.56 -16.41
C SER A 142 10.52 -10.33 -15.20
N SER A 143 9.67 -10.68 -14.23
CA SER A 143 10.06 -11.46 -13.05
C SER A 143 8.92 -12.37 -12.59
N ASP A 144 9.15 -13.68 -12.69
CA ASP A 144 8.26 -14.77 -12.27
C ASP A 144 8.22 -14.94 -10.72
N THR A 145 8.32 -13.84 -9.99
CA THR A 145 8.31 -13.85 -8.52
C THR A 145 6.94 -13.40 -8.01
N PRO A 146 6.21 -14.25 -7.27
CA PRO A 146 4.96 -13.85 -6.64
C PRO A 146 5.20 -12.69 -5.65
N ASP A 147 4.29 -11.74 -5.62
CA ASP A 147 4.30 -10.64 -4.68
C ASP A 147 4.25 -11.21 -3.25
N MET A 148 5.22 -10.85 -2.43
CA MET A 148 5.31 -11.38 -1.04
C MET A 148 4.09 -11.02 -0.20
N GLU A 149 3.35 -9.96 -0.55
CA GLU A 149 2.10 -9.60 0.13
C GLU A 149 0.96 -10.54 -0.24
N GLU A 150 0.84 -10.98 -1.51
CA GLU A 150 -0.14 -11.99 -1.93
C GLU A 150 0.17 -13.38 -1.31
N ALA A 151 1.45 -13.70 -1.11
CA ALA A 151 1.85 -14.94 -0.45
C ALA A 151 1.51 -14.96 1.05
N GLN A 152 1.50 -13.81 1.74
CA GLN A 152 1.08 -13.73 3.14
C GLN A 152 -0.45 -13.85 3.30
N GLU A 153 -1.25 -13.29 2.39
CA GLU A 153 -2.70 -13.45 2.39
C GLU A 153 -3.12 -14.92 2.19
N ILE A 154 -2.45 -15.66 1.30
CA ILE A 154 -2.72 -17.09 1.05
C ILE A 154 -2.39 -17.94 2.28
N ILE A 155 -1.31 -17.63 3.00
CA ILE A 155 -0.91 -18.38 4.20
C ILE A 155 -1.89 -18.12 5.37
N GLU A 156 -2.46 -16.92 5.47
CA GLU A 156 -3.46 -16.61 6.49
C GLU A 156 -4.84 -17.23 6.19
N GLU A 157 -5.21 -17.42 4.92
CA GLU A 157 -6.46 -18.12 4.54
C GLU A 157 -6.38 -19.64 4.71
N GLU A 158 -5.22 -20.27 4.52
CA GLU A 158 -5.05 -21.71 4.72
C GLU A 158 -4.86 -22.13 6.20
N ALA A 159 -4.66 -21.19 7.10
CA ALA A 159 -4.43 -21.44 8.54
C ALA A 159 -5.70 -21.31 9.41
N VAL A 160 -6.91 -21.26 8.83
CA VAL A 160 -8.21 -21.19 9.55
C VAL A 160 -8.93 -22.52 9.54
#